data_63d8949d3be9c9c3d60ea17c51d7d8df
#
_entry.id   63d8949d3be9c9c3d60ea17c51d7d8df
#
_cell.length_a   1.000
_cell.length_b   1.000
_cell.length_c   1.000
_cell.angle_alpha   90.00
_cell.angle_beta   90.00
_cell.angle_gamma   90.00
#
_symmetry.space_group_name_H-M   'P 1'
#
loop_
_entity.id
_entity.type
_entity.pdbx_description
1 polymer ?
#
loop_
_entity_poly.entity_id
_entity_poly.type
_entity_poly.pdbx_seq_one_letter_code
_entity_poly.pdbx_strand_id
1 'polypeptide(L)'
;FDIEQFNYNPEFTYKKINPGLDLILNNNNLRSKKESSLNVNYNYIIKDGISRDLDHGFEPGTHHIEENKKFINLNYSFKNDRTINPYRYNFNIENAKDFVKYNLEFNYTYQISKNKKLNTRLYTGISKINTGHDKYSLQMSAWNGSMDYSFSEKTFSRENLGNLSRQIFIREGGLKHNTDIVSDNLLISLSTNFNIYKFLNIYSEFGYANKNVLTTSKVAFGGGCLLKLNGIQIFLPVITENGIFNGQRFDESFRISIYKEINFNNLIF
;
A
#
# COMPACT_ATOMS: atom_id res chain seq x y z
N PHE A 1 -12.92 -17.01 -4.53
CA PHE A 1 -11.88 -17.98 -4.13
C PHE A 1 -10.66 -17.74 -4.99
N ASP A 2 -9.58 -17.21 -4.40
CA ASP A 2 -8.34 -16.93 -5.11
C ASP A 2 -7.21 -17.79 -4.59
N ILE A 3 -6.41 -18.32 -5.52
CA ILE A 3 -5.16 -19.00 -5.23
C ILE A 3 -4.09 -18.26 -6.00
N GLU A 4 -3.11 -17.73 -5.30
CA GLU A 4 -1.99 -17.00 -5.89
C GLU A 4 -0.68 -17.69 -5.48
N GLN A 5 0.24 -17.80 -6.40
CA GLN A 5 1.60 -18.26 -6.14
C GLN A 5 2.59 -17.20 -6.58
N PHE A 6 3.52 -16.86 -5.71
CA PHE A 6 4.56 -15.86 -5.98
C PHE A 6 5.92 -16.47 -5.74
N ASN A 7 6.86 -16.17 -6.59
CA ASN A 7 8.28 -16.41 -6.34
C ASN A 7 8.88 -15.07 -5.89
N TYR A 8 9.32 -15.02 -4.64
CA TYR A 8 9.93 -13.80 -4.10
C TYR A 8 11.34 -13.60 -4.65
N ASN A 9 12.09 -14.68 -4.69
CA ASN A 9 13.37 -14.86 -5.34
C ASN A 9 13.51 -16.35 -5.68
N PRO A 10 14.60 -16.82 -6.31
CA PRO A 10 14.79 -18.23 -6.60
C PRO A 10 14.74 -19.16 -5.36
N GLU A 11 14.94 -18.59 -4.17
CA GLU A 11 15.05 -19.34 -2.92
C GLU A 11 13.72 -19.41 -2.14
N PHE A 12 12.74 -18.52 -2.41
CA PHE A 12 11.48 -18.46 -1.68
C PHE A 12 10.27 -18.49 -2.58
N THR A 13 9.35 -19.38 -2.27
CA THR A 13 8.02 -19.47 -2.88
C THR A 13 6.95 -19.18 -1.85
N TYR A 14 5.97 -18.38 -2.24
CA TYR A 14 4.79 -18.09 -1.44
C TYR A 14 3.55 -18.62 -2.15
N LYS A 15 2.69 -19.28 -1.39
CA LYS A 15 1.36 -19.69 -1.84
C LYS A 15 0.34 -18.99 -0.95
N LYS A 16 -0.62 -18.30 -1.54
CA LYS A 16 -1.71 -17.64 -0.85
C LYS A 16 -3.02 -18.27 -1.28
N ILE A 17 -3.79 -18.74 -0.32
CA ILE A 17 -5.13 -19.29 -0.50
C ILE A 17 -6.09 -18.33 0.21
N ASN A 18 -7.04 -17.77 -0.53
CA ASN A 18 -7.92 -16.71 -0.04
C ASN A 18 -9.40 -17.01 -0.37
N PRO A 19 -10.05 -17.97 0.32
CA PRO A 19 -11.50 -18.13 0.22
C PRO A 19 -12.21 -16.97 0.88
N GLY A 20 -13.25 -16.44 0.24
CA GLY A 20 -14.00 -15.31 0.78
C GLY A 20 -15.43 -15.25 0.27
N LEU A 21 -16.20 -14.37 0.91
CA LEU A 21 -17.58 -14.04 0.58
C LEU A 21 -17.69 -12.53 0.37
N ASP A 22 -18.29 -12.16 -0.74
CA ASP A 22 -18.60 -10.77 -1.07
C ASP A 22 -20.10 -10.53 -1.00
N LEU A 23 -20.52 -9.62 -0.14
CA LEU A 23 -21.92 -9.20 0.02
C LEU A 23 -22.06 -7.77 -0.49
N ILE A 24 -22.85 -7.57 -1.55
CA ILE A 24 -23.20 -6.26 -2.07
C ILE A 24 -24.47 -5.80 -1.34
N LEU A 25 -24.38 -4.72 -0.56
CA LEU A 25 -25.41 -4.29 0.36
C LEU A 25 -26.44 -3.32 -0.23
N ASN A 26 -26.10 -2.57 -1.30
CA ASN A 26 -26.93 -1.52 -1.88
C ASN A 26 -27.09 -1.66 -3.40
N ASN A 27 -27.64 -2.79 -3.86
CA ASN A 27 -27.82 -3.03 -5.31
C ASN A 27 -29.25 -2.79 -5.82
N ASN A 28 -30.17 -2.33 -4.96
CA ASN A 28 -31.59 -2.26 -5.31
C ASN A 28 -31.98 -1.10 -6.23
N ASN A 29 -31.07 -0.16 -6.52
CA ASN A 29 -31.35 0.99 -7.35
C ASN A 29 -30.27 1.19 -8.40
N LEU A 30 -30.53 0.78 -9.64
CA LEU A 30 -29.62 0.91 -10.79
C LEU A 30 -29.16 2.35 -11.08
N ARG A 31 -29.89 3.37 -10.60
CA ARG A 31 -29.52 4.78 -10.73
C ARG A 31 -28.73 5.33 -9.55
N SER A 32 -28.58 4.54 -8.49
CA SER A 32 -27.82 4.97 -7.32
C SER A 32 -26.33 5.00 -7.66
N LYS A 33 -25.67 6.10 -7.32
CA LYS A 33 -24.21 6.25 -7.36
C LYS A 33 -23.55 5.81 -6.05
N LYS A 34 -24.32 5.26 -5.15
CA LYS A 34 -23.85 4.73 -3.87
C LYS A 34 -23.75 3.21 -3.97
N GLU A 35 -22.62 2.70 -3.63
CA GLU A 35 -22.36 1.27 -3.55
C GLU A 35 -21.75 0.96 -2.19
N SER A 36 -22.16 -0.12 -1.57
CA SER A 36 -21.52 -0.66 -0.36
C SER A 36 -21.36 -2.15 -0.48
N SER A 37 -20.24 -2.64 -0.02
CA SER A 37 -19.95 -4.07 0.01
C SER A 37 -19.25 -4.47 1.32
N LEU A 38 -19.52 -5.68 1.73
CA LEU A 38 -18.84 -6.34 2.83
C LEU A 38 -18.15 -7.59 2.28
N ASN A 39 -16.85 -7.65 2.45
CA ASN A 39 -16.03 -8.78 2.06
C ASN A 39 -15.45 -9.44 3.31
N VAL A 40 -15.55 -10.74 3.40
CA VAL A 40 -14.97 -11.55 4.48
C VAL A 40 -14.09 -12.62 3.86
N ASN A 41 -12.78 -12.56 4.12
CA ASN A 41 -11.80 -13.46 3.57
C ASN A 41 -11.01 -14.17 4.66
N TYR A 42 -10.74 -15.45 4.44
CA TYR A 42 -9.75 -16.19 5.20
C TYR A 42 -8.47 -16.28 4.40
N ASN A 43 -7.38 -15.75 4.92
CA ASN A 43 -6.10 -15.79 4.26
C ASN A 43 -5.21 -16.87 4.87
N TYR A 44 -4.72 -17.76 4.04
CA TYR A 44 -3.72 -18.76 4.39
C TYR A 44 -2.51 -18.58 3.47
N ILE A 45 -1.39 -18.16 4.05
CA ILE A 45 -0.16 -17.90 3.34
C ILE A 45 0.87 -18.92 3.81
N ILE A 46 1.43 -19.65 2.86
CA ILE A 46 2.51 -20.62 3.05
C ILE A 46 3.75 -20.01 2.44
N LYS A 47 4.78 -19.85 3.25
CA LYS A 47 6.12 -19.49 2.81
C LYS A 47 6.99 -20.73 2.88
N ASP A 48 7.58 -21.11 1.78
CA ASP A 48 8.47 -22.23 1.64
C ASP A 48 9.77 -21.77 0.97
N GLY A 49 10.92 -22.15 1.52
CA GLY A 49 12.19 -21.75 0.94
C GLY A 49 13.41 -22.06 1.78
N ILE A 50 14.54 -21.68 1.24
CA ILE A 50 15.86 -21.89 1.85
C ILE A 50 16.40 -20.54 2.29
N SER A 51 16.63 -20.36 3.60
CA SER A 51 17.39 -19.22 4.12
C SER A 51 18.86 -19.59 4.22
N ARG A 52 19.70 -18.73 3.67
CA ARG A 52 21.13 -18.77 3.90
C ARG A 52 21.45 -17.74 4.97
N ASP A 53 21.80 -18.21 6.15
CA ASP A 53 22.33 -17.31 7.18
C ASP A 53 23.70 -16.81 6.73
N LEU A 54 23.76 -15.53 6.38
CA LEU A 54 25.00 -14.80 6.12
C LEU A 54 25.62 -14.27 7.43
N ASP A 55 25.26 -14.84 8.58
CA ASP A 55 25.71 -14.34 9.87
C ASP A 55 27.10 -14.84 10.24
N HIS A 56 27.99 -13.88 10.26
CA HIS A 56 29.14 -13.71 11.15
C HIS A 56 29.86 -14.99 11.67
N GLY A 57 30.65 -15.62 10.82
CA GLY A 57 31.78 -16.45 11.31
C GLY A 57 31.51 -17.89 11.63
N PHE A 58 30.32 -18.41 11.36
CA PHE A 58 30.03 -19.85 11.37
C PHE A 58 29.78 -20.35 9.96
N GLU A 59 30.02 -21.67 9.76
CA GLU A 59 29.76 -22.28 8.45
C GLU A 59 28.36 -21.93 7.91
N PRO A 60 28.23 -21.58 6.62
CA PRO A 60 26.96 -21.18 6.06
C PRO A 60 25.98 -22.36 6.12
N GLY A 61 25.09 -22.32 7.11
CA GLY A 61 23.99 -23.25 7.26
C GLY A 61 22.89 -22.91 6.30
N THR A 62 22.46 -23.84 5.47
CA THR A 62 21.21 -23.74 4.71
C THR A 62 20.08 -24.25 5.58
N HIS A 63 19.20 -23.37 6.01
CA HIS A 63 18.01 -23.76 6.76
C HIS A 63 16.77 -23.71 5.87
N HIS A 64 16.02 -24.81 5.85
CA HIS A 64 14.71 -24.84 5.23
C HIS A 64 13.72 -24.10 6.15
N ILE A 65 13.08 -23.06 5.64
CA ILE A 65 12.08 -22.29 6.37
C ILE A 65 10.71 -22.57 5.78
N GLU A 66 9.84 -23.18 6.59
CA GLU A 66 8.41 -23.26 6.31
C GLU A 66 7.68 -22.40 7.33
N GLU A 67 7.02 -21.35 6.86
CA GLU A 67 6.25 -20.43 7.71
C GLU A 67 4.82 -20.32 7.19
N ASN A 68 3.87 -20.64 8.07
CA ASN A 68 2.45 -20.60 7.75
C ASN A 68 1.78 -19.43 8.47
N LYS A 69 1.07 -18.58 7.74
CA LYS A 69 0.29 -17.47 8.30
C LYS A 69 -1.17 -17.63 8.00
N LYS A 70 -2.00 -17.44 9.03
CA LYS A 70 -3.47 -17.53 8.94
C LYS A 70 -4.09 -16.32 9.58
N PHE A 71 -4.96 -15.63 8.85
CA PHE A 71 -5.73 -14.51 9.38
C PHE A 71 -7.04 -14.33 8.66
N ILE A 72 -8.02 -13.77 9.36
CA ILE A 72 -9.31 -13.38 8.82
C ILE A 72 -9.24 -11.89 8.50
N ASN A 73 -9.73 -11.52 7.33
CA ASN A 73 -9.88 -10.16 6.89
C ASN A 73 -11.36 -9.85 6.67
N LEU A 74 -11.86 -8.81 7.32
CA LEU A 74 -13.20 -8.27 7.12
C LEU A 74 -13.04 -6.86 6.55
N ASN A 75 -13.54 -6.64 5.36
CA ASN A 75 -13.44 -5.38 4.65
C ASN A 75 -14.83 -4.84 4.31
N TYR A 76 -15.16 -3.65 4.83
CA TYR A 76 -16.35 -2.91 4.46
C TYR A 76 -15.94 -1.73 3.57
N SER A 77 -16.48 -1.69 2.36
CA SER A 77 -16.24 -0.59 1.43
C SER A 77 -17.54 0.16 1.13
N PHE A 78 -17.45 1.47 1.08
CA PHE A 78 -18.53 2.35 0.64
C PHE A 78 -17.99 3.35 -0.38
N LYS A 79 -18.74 3.52 -1.45
CA LYS A 79 -18.43 4.44 -2.53
C LYS A 79 -19.65 5.28 -2.89
N ASN A 80 -19.45 6.59 -3.04
CA ASN A 80 -20.44 7.50 -3.57
C ASN A 80 -19.85 8.28 -4.76
N ASP A 81 -20.08 7.75 -5.97
CA ASP A 81 -19.53 8.26 -7.23
C ASP A 81 -20.40 9.39 -7.81
N ARG A 82 -20.87 10.30 -6.94
CA ARG A 82 -21.59 11.51 -7.39
C ARG A 82 -20.69 12.40 -8.27
N THR A 83 -21.28 13.13 -9.16
CA THR A 83 -20.55 13.95 -10.14
C THR A 83 -19.72 15.06 -9.48
N ILE A 84 -20.23 15.64 -8.39
CA ILE A 84 -19.56 16.70 -7.62
C ILE A 84 -19.18 16.14 -6.27
N ASN A 85 -17.92 16.30 -5.89
CA ASN A 85 -17.36 15.87 -4.62
C ASN A 85 -17.61 14.37 -4.29
N PRO A 86 -17.19 13.44 -5.14
CA PRO A 86 -17.28 12.01 -4.84
C PRO A 86 -16.41 11.65 -3.64
N TYR A 87 -16.82 10.61 -2.90
CA TYR A 87 -16.04 10.10 -1.79
C TYR A 87 -16.20 8.60 -1.64
N ARG A 88 -15.21 7.99 -1.04
CA ARG A 88 -15.19 6.57 -0.68
C ARG A 88 -14.52 6.38 0.66
N TYR A 89 -14.93 5.38 1.39
CA TYR A 89 -14.19 4.91 2.56
C TYR A 89 -14.14 3.40 2.58
N ASN A 90 -13.08 2.92 3.18
CA ASN A 90 -12.78 1.51 3.31
C ASN A 90 -12.38 1.26 4.76
N PHE A 91 -13.08 0.36 5.42
CA PHE A 91 -12.77 -0.08 6.77
C PHE A 91 -12.38 -1.54 6.74
N ASN A 92 -11.19 -1.85 7.24
CA ASN A 92 -10.61 -3.18 7.21
C ASN A 92 -10.22 -3.63 8.60
N ILE A 93 -10.60 -4.86 8.95
CA ILE A 93 -10.18 -5.55 10.18
C ILE A 93 -9.41 -6.80 9.78
N GLU A 94 -8.20 -6.93 10.27
CA GLU A 94 -7.42 -8.15 10.15
C GLU A 94 -7.22 -8.75 11.53
N ASN A 95 -7.59 -10.02 11.67
CA ASN A 95 -7.48 -10.76 12.94
C ASN A 95 -6.71 -12.05 12.73
N ALA A 96 -5.58 -12.15 13.42
CA ALA A 96 -4.72 -13.32 13.49
C ALA A 96 -4.43 -13.70 14.95
N LYS A 97 -3.80 -14.83 15.17
CA LYS A 97 -3.31 -15.23 16.50
C LYS A 97 -2.32 -14.21 17.07
N ASP A 98 -1.47 -13.66 16.22
CA ASP A 98 -0.32 -12.84 16.60
C ASP A 98 -0.63 -11.35 16.59
N PHE A 99 -1.69 -10.92 15.90
CA PHE A 99 -2.06 -9.51 15.80
C PHE A 99 -3.55 -9.28 15.50
N VAL A 100 -4.00 -8.08 15.84
CA VAL A 100 -5.27 -7.51 15.36
C VAL A 100 -4.98 -6.13 14.81
N LYS A 101 -5.53 -5.82 13.61
CA LYS A 101 -5.39 -4.53 12.95
C LYS A 101 -6.73 -3.98 12.54
N TYR A 102 -6.88 -2.68 12.66
CA TYR A 102 -8.02 -1.89 12.21
C TYR A 102 -7.50 -0.79 11.30
N ASN A 103 -7.97 -0.75 10.07
CA ASN A 103 -7.56 0.24 9.09
C ASN A 103 -8.78 0.99 8.57
N LEU A 104 -8.70 2.30 8.50
CA LEU A 104 -9.70 3.15 7.87
C LEU A 104 -9.01 3.99 6.79
N GLU A 105 -9.50 3.90 5.59
CA GLU A 105 -9.09 4.76 4.49
C GLU A 105 -10.29 5.60 4.02
N PHE A 106 -10.12 6.90 3.93
CA PHE A 106 -11.11 7.83 3.43
C PHE A 106 -10.54 8.63 2.26
N ASN A 107 -11.21 8.58 1.11
CA ASN A 107 -10.84 9.32 -0.09
C ASN A 107 -11.95 10.30 -0.43
N TYR A 108 -11.59 11.55 -0.63
CA TYR A 108 -12.49 12.62 -0.96
C TYR A 108 -11.95 13.47 -2.11
N THR A 109 -12.80 13.76 -3.10
CA THR A 109 -12.46 14.67 -4.19
C THR A 109 -13.27 15.93 -4.04
N TYR A 110 -12.63 17.06 -3.77
CA TYR A 110 -13.27 18.36 -3.76
C TYR A 110 -13.09 19.05 -5.11
N GLN A 111 -14.20 19.39 -5.74
CA GLN A 111 -14.20 20.08 -7.02
C GLN A 111 -14.24 21.60 -6.79
N ILE A 112 -13.10 22.26 -7.01
CA ILE A 112 -12.96 23.71 -6.85
C ILE A 112 -13.55 24.44 -8.06
N SER A 113 -13.30 23.91 -9.26
CA SER A 113 -13.86 24.45 -10.51
C SER A 113 -14.02 23.33 -11.52
N LYS A 114 -14.55 23.63 -12.72
CA LYS A 114 -14.78 22.64 -13.79
C LYS A 114 -13.54 21.77 -14.08
N ASN A 115 -12.34 22.37 -14.00
CA ASN A 115 -11.09 21.71 -14.37
C ASN A 115 -10.10 21.57 -13.20
N LYS A 116 -10.47 22.00 -11.99
CA LYS A 116 -9.57 21.96 -10.83
C LYS A 116 -10.17 21.11 -9.70
N LYS A 117 -9.45 20.10 -9.30
CA LYS A 117 -9.85 19.16 -8.25
C LYS A 117 -8.75 19.02 -7.22
N LEU A 118 -9.16 18.96 -5.98
CA LEU A 118 -8.31 18.57 -4.85
C LEU A 118 -8.74 17.16 -4.43
N ASN A 119 -7.84 16.20 -4.55
CA ASN A 119 -8.07 14.85 -4.06
C ASN A 119 -7.34 14.70 -2.73
N THR A 120 -8.04 14.18 -1.74
CA THR A 120 -7.51 13.96 -0.39
C THR A 120 -7.70 12.50 -0.01
N ARG A 121 -6.67 11.90 0.53
CA ARG A 121 -6.69 10.55 1.13
C ARG A 121 -6.25 10.65 2.57
N LEU A 122 -7.09 10.21 3.48
CA LEU A 122 -6.78 10.02 4.89
C LEU A 122 -6.72 8.52 5.16
N TYR A 123 -5.65 8.08 5.77
CA TYR A 123 -5.51 6.72 6.27
C TYR A 123 -5.23 6.75 7.77
N THR A 124 -5.88 5.87 8.50
CA THR A 124 -5.64 5.63 9.92
C THR A 124 -5.59 4.14 10.17
N GLY A 125 -4.49 3.68 10.74
CA GLY A 125 -4.30 2.29 11.15
C GLY A 125 -4.06 2.21 12.64
N ILE A 126 -4.70 1.24 13.29
CA ILE A 126 -4.45 0.88 14.69
C ILE A 126 -4.12 -0.60 14.71
N SER A 127 -3.04 -0.96 15.40
CA SER A 127 -2.64 -2.35 15.56
C SER A 127 -2.37 -2.70 17.02
N LYS A 128 -2.68 -3.96 17.35
CA LYS A 128 -2.24 -4.60 18.58
C LYS A 128 -1.52 -5.86 18.17
N ILE A 129 -0.22 -5.89 18.40
CA ILE A 129 0.67 -6.98 17.98
C ILE A 129 1.18 -7.67 19.25
N ASN A 130 0.99 -8.98 19.32
CA ASN A 130 1.44 -9.80 20.44
C ASN A 130 2.86 -10.34 20.19
N THR A 131 3.14 -10.74 18.95
CA THR A 131 4.45 -11.27 18.52
C THR A 131 4.75 -10.84 17.08
N GLY A 132 6.04 -10.70 16.73
CA GLY A 132 6.43 -10.31 15.37
C GLY A 132 6.17 -8.85 15.04
N HIS A 133 6.53 -7.94 15.95
CA HIS A 133 6.37 -6.49 15.76
C HIS A 133 7.04 -5.96 14.49
N ASP A 134 8.18 -6.49 14.14
CA ASP A 134 8.93 -6.18 12.92
C ASP A 134 8.21 -6.61 11.64
N LYS A 135 7.42 -7.70 11.70
CA LYS A 135 6.75 -8.30 10.54
C LYS A 135 5.34 -7.77 10.31
N TYR A 136 4.60 -7.49 11.39
CA TYR A 136 3.16 -7.20 11.31
C TYR A 136 2.81 -5.73 11.54
N SER A 137 3.78 -4.86 11.73
CA SER A 137 3.56 -3.44 11.95
C SER A 137 2.91 -2.74 10.75
N LEU A 138 2.24 -1.62 11.04
CA LEU A 138 1.67 -0.74 10.03
C LEU A 138 2.80 0.02 9.33
N GLN A 139 2.76 0.08 8.02
CA GLN A 139 3.77 0.77 7.21
C GLN A 139 3.23 2.09 6.69
N MET A 140 4.04 3.13 6.77
CA MET A 140 3.68 4.44 6.24
C MET A 140 3.92 4.54 4.74
N SER A 141 4.92 3.82 4.24
CA SER A 141 5.26 3.76 2.82
C SER A 141 5.34 2.31 2.35
N ALA A 142 4.89 2.02 1.14
CA ALA A 142 4.98 0.70 0.52
C ALA A 142 6.41 0.29 0.12
N TRP A 143 7.41 1.15 0.32
CA TRP A 143 8.82 0.85 0.02
C TRP A 143 9.41 -0.29 0.86
N ASN A 144 8.82 -0.59 2.00
CA ASN A 144 9.24 -1.68 2.87
C ASN A 144 8.52 -2.99 2.52
N GLY A 145 8.61 -3.41 1.24
CA GLY A 145 7.92 -4.60 0.73
C GLY A 145 8.20 -5.90 1.49
N SER A 146 9.35 -6.01 2.17
CA SER A 146 9.69 -7.16 3.02
C SER A 146 8.75 -7.32 4.23
N MET A 147 8.11 -6.25 4.67
CA MET A 147 7.15 -6.24 5.78
C MET A 147 5.69 -6.45 5.32
N ASP A 148 5.44 -6.53 4.02
CA ASP A 148 4.10 -6.85 3.51
C ASP A 148 3.82 -8.34 3.59
N TYR A 149 3.51 -8.81 4.80
CA TYR A 149 3.24 -10.22 5.09
C TYR A 149 2.02 -10.77 4.35
N SER A 150 1.10 -9.92 3.92
CA SER A 150 -0.11 -10.31 3.22
C SER A 150 0.04 -10.33 1.70
N PHE A 151 1.16 -9.87 1.18
CA PHE A 151 1.42 -9.67 -0.24
C PHE A 151 0.32 -8.86 -0.93
N SER A 152 -0.23 -7.86 -0.23
CA SER A 152 -1.28 -7.00 -0.72
C SER A 152 -0.77 -5.85 -1.56
N GLU A 153 0.46 -5.40 -1.32
CA GLU A 153 1.12 -4.37 -2.11
C GLU A 153 1.73 -4.98 -3.37
N LYS A 154 1.14 -4.65 -4.50
CA LYS A 154 1.61 -5.15 -5.80
C LYS A 154 2.71 -4.24 -6.34
N THR A 155 3.93 -4.69 -6.22
CA THR A 155 5.13 -4.06 -6.80
C THR A 155 5.73 -4.97 -7.86
N PHE A 156 6.48 -4.40 -8.82
CA PHE A 156 7.20 -5.21 -9.81
C PHE A 156 8.42 -5.92 -9.22
N SER A 157 9.00 -5.35 -8.17
CA SER A 157 10.10 -5.99 -7.43
C SER A 157 9.98 -5.68 -5.95
N ARG A 158 10.29 -6.68 -5.13
CA ARG A 158 10.37 -6.57 -3.66
C ARG A 158 11.82 -6.57 -3.17
N GLU A 159 12.79 -6.60 -4.06
CA GLU A 159 14.21 -6.61 -3.74
C GLU A 159 14.69 -5.27 -3.19
N ASN A 160 15.69 -5.34 -2.34
CA ASN A 160 16.02 -4.25 -1.43
C ASN A 160 16.79 -3.06 -2.01
N LEU A 161 17.41 -3.06 -3.19
CA LEU A 161 18.26 -1.93 -3.58
C LEU A 161 18.34 -1.66 -5.09
N GLY A 162 18.19 -0.37 -5.44
CA GLY A 162 18.77 0.21 -6.67
C GLY A 162 18.11 -0.12 -8.00
N ASN A 163 16.94 -0.78 -8.02
CA ASN A 163 16.31 -1.17 -9.27
C ASN A 163 15.02 -0.35 -9.51
N LEU A 164 14.89 0.22 -10.71
CA LEU A 164 13.70 0.96 -11.15
C LEU A 164 12.39 0.18 -10.93
N SER A 165 12.41 -1.13 -11.11
CA SER A 165 11.23 -1.99 -10.92
C SER A 165 10.65 -1.93 -9.51
N ARG A 166 11.46 -1.65 -8.49
CA ARG A 166 11.02 -1.44 -7.10
C ARG A 166 10.18 -0.18 -6.92
N GLN A 167 10.36 0.80 -7.77
CA GLN A 167 9.63 2.08 -7.74
C GLN A 167 8.29 2.02 -8.45
N ILE A 168 7.95 0.88 -9.07
CA ILE A 168 6.71 0.69 -9.82
C ILE A 168 5.70 -0.08 -8.97
N PHE A 169 4.57 0.55 -8.68
CA PHE A 169 3.48 -0.01 -7.88
C PHE A 169 2.21 -0.16 -8.72
N ILE A 170 1.51 -1.28 -8.55
CA ILE A 170 0.24 -1.52 -9.26
C ILE A 170 -0.94 -0.89 -8.53
N ARG A 171 -0.74 -0.46 -7.29
CA ARG A 171 -1.74 0.27 -6.51
C ARG A 171 -1.11 1.48 -5.84
N GLU A 172 -1.96 2.41 -5.47
CA GLU A 172 -1.54 3.52 -4.65
C GLU A 172 -1.41 3.04 -3.19
N GLY A 173 -0.20 2.98 -2.66
CA GLY A 173 0.08 2.59 -1.28
C GLY A 173 0.84 3.69 -0.54
N GLY A 174 0.46 4.03 0.67
CA GLY A 174 1.17 4.91 1.59
C GLY A 174 1.72 6.22 1.04
N LEU A 175 2.75 6.74 1.69
CA LEU A 175 3.50 7.91 1.22
C LEU A 175 4.34 7.58 -0.01
N LYS A 176 4.58 8.58 -0.84
CA LYS A 176 5.22 8.42 -2.16
C LYS A 176 6.74 8.58 -2.12
N HIS A 177 7.30 8.92 -0.98
CA HIS A 177 8.73 8.89 -0.73
C HIS A 177 9.08 7.75 0.22
N ASN A 178 10.33 7.35 0.25
CA ASN A 178 10.79 6.32 1.16
C ASN A 178 10.86 6.89 2.58
N THR A 179 10.24 6.22 3.53
CA THR A 179 10.32 6.54 4.95
C THR A 179 10.40 5.27 5.78
N ASP A 180 11.26 5.28 6.80
CA ASP A 180 11.46 4.17 7.73
C ASP A 180 10.46 4.19 8.90
N ILE A 181 9.29 4.82 8.70
CA ILE A 181 8.27 4.88 9.74
C ILE A 181 7.34 3.67 9.66
N VAL A 182 7.45 2.84 10.67
CA VAL A 182 6.69 1.61 10.85
C VAL A 182 6.14 1.57 12.27
N SER A 183 4.83 1.39 12.43
CA SER A 183 4.18 1.45 13.75
C SER A 183 3.49 0.16 14.14
N ASP A 184 3.73 -0.28 15.35
CA ASP A 184 3.03 -1.41 15.98
C ASP A 184 1.78 -0.99 16.77
N ASN A 185 1.40 0.28 16.72
CA ASN A 185 0.26 0.84 17.47
C ASN A 185 -0.63 1.69 16.55
N LEU A 186 -0.37 2.99 16.43
CA LEU A 186 -1.17 3.95 15.67
C LEU A 186 -0.35 4.56 14.56
N LEU A 187 -0.91 4.58 13.35
CA LEU A 187 -0.36 5.25 12.19
C LEU A 187 -1.46 6.06 11.51
N ILE A 188 -1.17 7.32 11.19
CA ILE A 188 -2.07 8.23 10.46
C ILE A 188 -1.31 8.79 9.28
N SER A 189 -1.90 8.81 8.11
CA SER A 189 -1.32 9.50 6.94
C SER A 189 -2.39 10.28 6.18
N LEU A 190 -2.00 11.45 5.70
CA LEU A 190 -2.80 12.35 4.88
C LEU A 190 -2.03 12.62 3.60
N SER A 191 -2.66 12.37 2.46
CA SER A 191 -2.12 12.74 1.16
C SER A 191 -3.11 13.63 0.44
N THR A 192 -2.62 14.67 -0.19
CA THR A 192 -3.42 15.54 -1.04
C THR A 192 -2.78 15.70 -2.40
N ASN A 193 -3.57 15.79 -3.44
CA ASN A 193 -3.07 16.19 -4.74
C ASN A 193 -4.02 17.19 -5.40
N PHE A 194 -3.46 18.25 -5.93
CA PHE A 194 -4.16 19.35 -6.57
C PHE A 194 -3.80 19.42 -8.04
N ASN A 195 -4.80 19.43 -8.90
CA ASN A 195 -4.62 19.57 -10.34
C ASN A 195 -4.33 21.02 -10.71
N ILE A 196 -3.13 21.28 -11.27
CA ILE A 196 -2.75 22.60 -11.77
C ILE A 196 -3.11 22.74 -13.24
N TYR A 197 -2.68 21.79 -14.06
CA TYR A 197 -2.85 21.84 -15.49
C TYR A 197 -2.93 20.43 -16.09
N LYS A 198 -3.96 20.15 -16.89
CA LYS A 198 -4.16 18.87 -17.60
C LYS A 198 -3.60 17.62 -16.88
N PHE A 199 -2.35 17.31 -17.17
CA PHE A 199 -1.64 16.14 -16.62
C PHE A 199 -0.73 16.46 -15.44
N LEU A 200 -0.55 17.76 -15.11
CA LEU A 200 0.34 18.19 -14.03
C LEU A 200 -0.44 18.50 -12.75
N ASN A 201 -0.08 17.84 -11.69
CA ASN A 201 -0.58 18.07 -10.33
C ASN A 201 0.58 18.36 -9.40
N ILE A 202 0.31 19.03 -8.30
CA ILE A 202 1.18 19.02 -7.11
C ILE A 202 0.56 18.11 -6.06
N TYR A 203 1.42 17.47 -5.28
CA TYR A 203 0.98 16.66 -4.15
C TYR A 203 1.73 17.04 -2.88
N SER A 204 1.09 16.80 -1.75
CA SER A 204 1.70 16.89 -0.43
C SER A 204 1.23 15.74 0.43
N GLU A 205 2.09 15.30 1.33
CA GLU A 205 1.87 14.14 2.18
C GLU A 205 2.36 14.44 3.59
N PHE A 206 1.64 13.89 4.54
CA PHE A 206 1.98 13.95 5.95
C PHE A 206 1.67 12.61 6.60
N GLY A 207 2.55 12.16 7.48
CA GLY A 207 2.36 10.93 8.23
C GLY A 207 2.80 11.09 9.68
N TYR A 208 2.09 10.41 10.57
CA TYR A 208 2.39 10.35 11.99
C TYR A 208 2.24 8.92 12.51
N ALA A 209 3.21 8.48 13.30
CA ALA A 209 3.18 7.24 14.05
C ALA A 209 3.36 7.53 15.54
N ASN A 210 2.48 6.99 16.38
CA ASN A 210 2.61 7.16 17.83
C ASN A 210 3.90 6.51 18.34
N LYS A 211 4.21 5.33 17.82
CA LYS A 211 5.43 4.58 18.11
C LYS A 211 6.02 4.06 16.80
N ASN A 212 7.29 4.36 16.55
CA ASN A 212 8.03 3.79 15.45
C ASN A 212 8.89 2.63 15.96
N VAL A 213 8.81 1.49 15.27
CA VAL A 213 9.52 0.25 15.65
C VAL A 213 10.97 0.28 15.20
N LEU A 214 11.25 0.97 14.07
CA LEU A 214 12.58 0.96 13.45
C LEU A 214 13.46 2.12 13.89
N THR A 215 12.87 3.31 14.10
CA THR A 215 13.62 4.54 14.40
C THR A 215 12.93 5.38 15.46
N THR A 216 13.57 6.46 15.87
CA THR A 216 12.98 7.44 16.80
C THR A 216 12.03 8.43 16.11
N SER A 217 12.10 8.54 14.79
CA SER A 217 11.25 9.44 14.01
C SER A 217 9.80 8.98 14.02
N LYS A 218 8.90 9.91 14.30
CA LYS A 218 7.45 9.66 14.37
C LYS A 218 6.66 10.38 13.29
N VAL A 219 7.29 11.30 12.59
CA VAL A 219 6.66 12.16 11.60
C VAL A 219 7.40 12.03 10.29
N ALA A 220 6.65 11.86 9.20
CA ALA A 220 7.15 11.99 7.84
C ALA A 220 6.30 13.01 7.10
N PHE A 221 6.92 13.76 6.23
CA PHE A 221 6.21 14.64 5.30
C PHE A 221 6.93 14.68 3.97
N GLY A 222 6.18 14.89 2.93
CA GLY A 222 6.73 14.98 1.58
C GLY A 222 5.81 15.76 0.66
N GLY A 223 6.35 16.13 -0.47
CA GLY A 223 5.59 16.80 -1.51
C GLY A 223 6.40 17.02 -2.76
N GLY A 224 5.70 17.25 -3.86
CA GLY A 224 6.35 17.41 -5.14
C GLY A 224 5.38 17.50 -6.30
N CYS A 225 5.87 17.16 -7.47
CA CYS A 225 5.10 17.13 -8.71
C CYS A 225 4.56 15.73 -8.97
N LEU A 226 3.34 15.68 -9.51
CA LEU A 226 2.69 14.46 -9.94
C LEU A 226 2.27 14.60 -11.40
N LEU A 227 2.80 13.74 -12.25
CA LEU A 227 2.37 13.62 -13.64
C LEU A 227 1.32 12.51 -13.75
N LYS A 228 0.11 12.86 -14.21
CA LYS A 228 -0.98 11.92 -14.48
C LYS A 228 -1.09 11.67 -15.97
N LEU A 229 -0.68 10.48 -16.37
CA LEU A 229 -0.89 9.96 -17.71
C LEU A 229 -2.07 8.96 -17.70
N ASN A 230 -2.54 8.56 -18.85
CA ASN A 230 -3.67 7.61 -18.93
C ASN A 230 -3.29 6.25 -18.33
N GLY A 231 -3.68 6.01 -17.09
CA GLY A 231 -3.41 4.78 -16.35
C GLY A 231 -2.10 4.77 -15.55
N ILE A 232 -1.27 5.80 -15.64
CA ILE A 232 0.03 5.89 -14.97
C ILE A 232 0.12 7.21 -14.21
N GLN A 233 0.67 7.16 -13.01
CA GLN A 233 1.02 8.32 -12.19
C GLN A 233 2.52 8.27 -11.88
N ILE A 234 3.22 9.37 -12.11
CA ILE A 234 4.64 9.52 -11.80
C ILE A 234 4.77 10.59 -10.72
N PHE A 235 5.19 10.18 -9.55
CA PHE A 235 5.43 11.06 -8.41
C PHE A 235 6.92 11.43 -8.37
N LEU A 236 7.19 12.73 -8.36
CA LEU A 236 8.52 13.32 -8.29
C LEU A 236 8.62 14.09 -6.98
N PRO A 237 9.13 13.47 -5.91
CA PRO A 237 9.29 14.14 -4.62
C PRO A 237 10.33 15.27 -4.74
N VAL A 238 9.99 16.44 -4.22
CA VAL A 238 10.86 17.64 -4.21
C VAL A 238 11.29 17.96 -2.78
N ILE A 239 10.38 17.81 -1.83
CA ILE A 239 10.58 18.09 -0.41
C ILE A 239 10.19 16.85 0.39
N THR A 240 11.04 16.47 1.33
CA THR A 240 10.77 15.40 2.31
C THR A 240 11.28 15.85 3.68
N GLU A 241 11.03 15.07 4.71
CA GLU A 241 11.60 15.29 6.05
C GLU A 241 13.13 15.35 6.06
N ASN A 242 13.78 14.79 5.04
CA ASN A 242 15.24 14.82 4.88
C ASN A 242 15.74 16.07 4.13
N GLY A 243 14.85 16.96 3.70
CA GLY A 243 15.16 18.21 3.04
C GLY A 243 14.73 18.26 1.57
N ILE A 244 15.22 19.28 0.86
CA ILE A 244 14.94 19.50 -0.55
C ILE A 244 15.98 18.76 -1.37
N PHE A 245 15.55 17.80 -2.21
CA PHE A 245 16.41 16.92 -3.02
C PHE A 245 17.56 16.31 -2.23
N ASN A 246 17.38 16.09 -0.92
CA ASN A 246 18.47 15.74 -0.03
C ASN A 246 18.68 14.23 0.05
N GLY A 247 19.91 13.80 -0.22
CA GLY A 247 20.47 12.49 0.13
C GLY A 247 20.07 11.31 -0.76
N GLN A 248 19.09 11.47 -1.65
CA GLN A 248 18.72 10.42 -2.61
C GLN A 248 18.94 10.94 -4.04
N ARG A 249 19.50 10.11 -4.89
CA ARG A 249 19.53 10.41 -6.32
C ARG A 249 18.10 10.55 -6.81
N PHE A 250 17.86 11.51 -7.69
CA PHE A 250 16.52 11.78 -8.22
C PHE A 250 15.89 10.55 -8.88
N ASP A 251 16.69 9.69 -9.50
CA ASP A 251 16.31 8.42 -10.09
C ASP A 251 15.89 7.35 -9.08
N GLU A 252 16.31 7.46 -7.81
CA GLU A 252 15.94 6.54 -6.72
C GLU A 252 14.70 7.01 -5.96
N SER A 253 14.32 8.27 -6.08
CA SER A 253 13.27 8.90 -5.28
C SER A 253 11.93 9.04 -6.00
N PHE A 254 11.85 8.89 -7.31
CA PHE A 254 10.57 8.94 -7.99
C PHE A 254 9.80 7.62 -7.86
N ARG A 255 8.48 7.71 -7.93
CA ARG A 255 7.59 6.57 -7.85
C ARG A 255 6.63 6.55 -9.02
N ILE A 256 6.45 5.38 -9.61
CA ILE A 256 5.46 5.13 -10.64
C ILE A 256 4.33 4.30 -10.05
N SER A 257 3.10 4.75 -10.18
CA SER A 257 1.91 3.98 -9.83
C SER A 257 1.07 3.70 -11.06
N ILE A 258 0.73 2.44 -11.27
CA ILE A 258 -0.17 1.99 -12.33
C ILE A 258 -1.54 1.77 -11.67
N TYR A 259 -2.54 2.57 -12.04
CA TYR A 259 -3.86 2.57 -11.38
C TYR A 259 -5.00 2.11 -12.28
N LYS A 260 -4.72 1.83 -13.54
CA LYS A 260 -5.70 1.30 -14.50
C LYS A 260 -5.37 -0.15 -14.81
N GLU A 261 -6.36 -1.01 -14.73
CA GLU A 261 -6.22 -2.36 -15.26
C GLU A 261 -5.95 -2.26 -16.77
N ILE A 262 -4.78 -2.71 -17.18
CA ILE A 262 -4.41 -2.79 -18.58
C ILE A 262 -5.10 -4.03 -19.14
N ASN A 263 -6.20 -3.84 -19.85
CA ASN A 263 -6.86 -4.92 -20.54
C ASN A 263 -6.08 -5.20 -21.84
N PHE A 264 -5.20 -6.18 -21.82
CA PHE A 264 -4.38 -6.58 -22.95
C PHE A 264 -5.21 -7.08 -24.16
N ASN A 265 -6.45 -7.48 -23.95
CA ASN A 265 -7.35 -7.91 -25.04
C ASN A 265 -7.76 -6.75 -25.98
N ASN A 266 -7.59 -5.49 -25.55
CA ASN A 266 -7.85 -4.33 -26.38
C ASN A 266 -6.61 -3.80 -27.11
N LEU A 267 -5.47 -4.48 -27.01
CA LEU A 267 -4.21 -4.18 -27.69
C LEU A 267 -4.01 -5.04 -28.96
N ILE A 268 -5.06 -5.62 -29.49
CA ILE A 268 -5.01 -6.26 -30.81
C ILE A 268 -4.96 -5.12 -31.83
N PHE A 269 -3.81 -4.99 -32.47
CA PHE A 269 -3.50 -4.10 -33.59
C PHE A 269 -4.30 -4.48 -34.82
#